data_cdcb112873242a33340b0ab1f8a6c213
#
_entry.id   cdcb112873242a33340b0ab1f8a6c213
#
_cell.length_a   1.000
_cell.length_b   1.000
_cell.length_c   1.000
_cell.angle_alpha   90.00
_cell.angle_beta   90.00
_cell.angle_gamma   90.00
#
_symmetry.space_group_name_H-M   'P 1'
#
loop_
_entity.id
_entity.type
_entity.pdbx_description
1 polymer ?
#
loop_
_entity_poly.entity_id
_entity_poly.type
_entity_poly.pdbx_seq_one_letter_code
_entity_poly.pdbx_strand_id
1 'polypeptide(L)'
;MIYCRILMLITGLGMGSAIAQDLNISHQFHAQDDSRGRAAQIFATEVVRRSPELKINIHPQLSMGFTRDEQLEALQTGTLDFSVLPFFVPSKKIPEFSVALLPGLVPDLAAARALKASVVHAKLQDIAADNGLRIVTWWWMPGGFALAAPRAVNPISLSGLKFQTCGLMQNVLVAAGAQLGDEPISEIPMLLDMGALDGVAVPYEEFVALRLHEHAMLGTFGGRFLVACFTPMLMSKKTWDRLSQKQRQAIEEAATVSDAYFENAQIEIETRGIEEFKTAGVEVRNLTDEELTDWCNLARQTVWHRYSETNALSSELMRTAIKVIHTRASPNEAQPCAS
;
A
#
# COMPACT_ATOMS: atom_id res chain seq x y z
N MET A 1 -40.88 67.92 29.34
CA MET A 1 -40.03 67.51 28.23
C MET A 1 -39.25 66.29 28.68
N ILE A 2 -39.69 65.11 28.25
CA ILE A 2 -39.09 63.83 28.59
C ILE A 2 -38.28 63.36 27.39
N TYR A 3 -36.92 63.29 27.49
CA TYR A 3 -36.03 62.77 26.43
C TYR A 3 -35.93 61.27 26.61
N CYS A 4 -36.48 60.52 25.65
CA CYS A 4 -36.36 59.11 25.51
C CYS A 4 -35.03 58.80 24.77
N ARG A 5 -34.03 58.25 25.47
CA ARG A 5 -32.77 57.73 24.81
C ARG A 5 -33.02 56.34 24.35
N ILE A 6 -33.06 56.12 23.01
CA ILE A 6 -33.06 54.82 22.36
C ILE A 6 -31.62 54.32 22.37
N LEU A 7 -31.38 53.24 23.10
CA LEU A 7 -30.11 52.53 23.11
C LEU A 7 -30.14 51.50 21.95
N MET A 8 -29.44 51.78 20.84
CA MET A 8 -29.22 50.81 19.76
C MET A 8 -28.18 49.80 20.22
N LEU A 9 -28.60 48.55 20.49
CA LEU A 9 -27.71 47.40 20.63
C LEU A 9 -27.27 47.01 19.23
N ILE A 10 -26.02 47.31 18.86
CA ILE A 10 -25.35 46.74 17.69
C ILE A 10 -24.83 45.38 18.10
N THR A 11 -25.56 44.30 17.76
CA THR A 11 -25.05 42.93 17.81
C THR A 11 -24.10 42.75 16.63
N GLY A 12 -22.82 42.99 16.87
CA GLY A 12 -21.76 42.63 15.95
C GLY A 12 -21.68 41.10 15.82
N LEU A 13 -22.24 40.57 14.74
CA LEU A 13 -21.88 39.22 14.28
C LEU A 13 -20.41 39.26 13.88
N GLY A 14 -19.51 38.87 14.79
CA GLY A 14 -18.14 38.60 14.49
C GLY A 14 -18.10 37.39 13.59
N MET A 15 -18.02 37.59 12.25
CA MET A 15 -17.51 36.61 11.32
C MET A 15 -16.02 36.41 11.65
N GLY A 16 -15.74 35.55 12.64
CA GLY A 16 -14.42 35.06 12.86
C GLY A 16 -13.99 34.33 11.56
N SER A 17 -13.06 34.93 10.83
CA SER A 17 -12.37 34.22 9.76
C SER A 17 -11.76 32.99 10.40
N ALA A 18 -12.33 31.83 10.14
CA ALA A 18 -11.72 30.57 10.53
C ALA A 18 -10.35 30.52 9.86
N ILE A 19 -9.29 30.63 10.65
CA ILE A 19 -7.93 30.46 10.15
C ILE A 19 -7.88 29.05 9.57
N ALA A 20 -7.57 28.93 8.29
CA ALA A 20 -7.45 27.65 7.61
C ALA A 20 -6.42 26.79 8.36
N GLN A 21 -6.81 25.60 8.73
CA GLN A 21 -5.88 24.66 9.38
C GLN A 21 -5.05 23.99 8.30
N ASP A 22 -3.74 24.28 8.28
CA ASP A 22 -2.78 23.65 7.37
C ASP A 22 -2.47 22.24 7.86
N LEU A 23 -2.63 21.27 6.97
CA LEU A 23 -2.25 19.87 7.17
C LEU A 23 -1.28 19.45 6.07
N ASN A 24 -0.30 18.61 6.41
CA ASN A 24 0.77 18.21 5.52
C ASN A 24 0.71 16.72 5.23
N ILE A 25 0.81 16.34 3.95
CA ILE A 25 0.99 14.96 3.48
C ILE A 25 2.42 14.81 2.97
N SER A 26 3.20 13.90 3.52
CA SER A 26 4.52 13.53 2.99
C SER A 26 4.50 12.13 2.38
N HIS A 27 5.19 11.94 1.27
CA HIS A 27 5.40 10.63 0.66
C HIS A 27 6.66 10.57 -0.21
N GLN A 28 7.11 9.34 -0.51
CA GLN A 28 8.33 9.12 -1.31
C GLN A 28 8.08 9.10 -2.83
N PHE A 29 6.84 9.10 -3.28
CA PHE A 29 6.44 8.86 -4.66
C PHE A 29 6.48 10.14 -5.50
N HIS A 30 6.55 9.99 -6.84
CA HIS A 30 6.32 11.11 -7.75
C HIS A 30 4.87 11.58 -7.66
N ALA A 31 4.65 12.88 -7.77
CA ALA A 31 3.31 13.45 -7.58
C ALA A 31 2.33 13.11 -8.71
N GLN A 32 2.83 12.98 -9.95
CA GLN A 32 2.00 12.86 -11.16
C GLN A 32 2.16 11.53 -11.90
N ASP A 33 3.34 10.92 -11.83
CA ASP A 33 3.67 9.73 -12.61
C ASP A 33 3.49 8.42 -11.82
N ASP A 34 3.15 8.53 -10.52
CA ASP A 34 2.92 7.41 -9.62
C ASP A 34 1.48 7.43 -9.12
N SER A 35 0.78 6.31 -9.21
CA SER A 35 -0.63 6.19 -8.82
C SER A 35 -0.86 6.55 -7.35
N ARG A 36 0.09 6.29 -6.47
CA ARG A 36 0.06 6.64 -5.03
C ARG A 36 0.13 8.14 -4.82
N GLY A 37 1.02 8.81 -5.56
CA GLY A 37 1.12 10.28 -5.55
C GLY A 37 -0.14 10.95 -6.08
N ARG A 38 -0.70 10.44 -7.18
CA ARG A 38 -1.97 10.94 -7.75
C ARG A 38 -3.16 10.69 -6.82
N ALA A 39 -3.23 9.53 -6.18
CA ALA A 39 -4.28 9.24 -5.20
C ALA A 39 -4.21 10.20 -4.00
N ALA A 40 -3.00 10.54 -3.52
CA ALA A 40 -2.82 11.54 -2.48
C ALA A 40 -3.27 12.94 -2.94
N GLN A 41 -3.02 13.31 -4.21
CA GLN A 41 -3.48 14.57 -4.79
C GLN A 41 -5.02 14.65 -4.87
N ILE A 42 -5.65 13.57 -5.32
CA ILE A 42 -7.12 13.45 -5.38
C ILE A 42 -7.70 13.55 -3.97
N PHE A 43 -7.15 12.81 -3.02
CA PHE A 43 -7.54 12.88 -1.62
C PHE A 43 -7.49 14.32 -1.09
N ALA A 44 -6.37 15.02 -1.27
CA ALA A 44 -6.19 16.39 -0.81
C ALA A 44 -7.22 17.35 -1.42
N THR A 45 -7.44 17.24 -2.74
CA THR A 45 -8.43 18.03 -3.47
C THR A 45 -9.84 17.80 -2.94
N GLU A 46 -10.19 16.54 -2.68
CA GLU A 46 -11.50 16.15 -2.18
C GLU A 46 -11.74 16.58 -0.73
N VAL A 47 -10.72 16.55 0.14
CA VAL A 47 -10.80 17.08 1.50
C VAL A 47 -11.09 18.57 1.47
N VAL A 48 -10.32 19.37 0.72
CA VAL A 48 -10.51 20.82 0.62
C VAL A 48 -11.88 21.18 0.03
N ARG A 49 -12.34 20.41 -0.98
CA ARG A 49 -13.68 20.61 -1.57
C ARG A 49 -14.81 20.43 -0.55
N ARG A 50 -14.69 19.47 0.37
CA ARG A 50 -15.71 19.16 1.39
C ARG A 50 -15.57 20.00 2.67
N SER A 51 -14.38 20.44 2.97
CA SER A 51 -14.01 21.18 4.18
C SER A 51 -13.03 22.30 3.82
N PRO A 52 -13.53 23.42 3.23
CA PRO A 52 -12.68 24.52 2.75
C PRO A 52 -11.86 25.21 3.84
N GLU A 53 -12.20 24.98 5.11
CA GLU A 53 -11.42 25.41 6.28
C GLU A 53 -10.12 24.60 6.49
N LEU A 54 -9.96 23.47 5.79
CA LEU A 54 -8.73 22.71 5.77
C LEU A 54 -7.90 23.08 4.52
N LYS A 55 -6.61 23.23 4.69
CA LYS A 55 -5.65 23.33 3.60
C LYS A 55 -4.72 22.14 3.66
N ILE A 56 -4.60 21.42 2.55
CA ILE A 56 -3.73 20.24 2.46
C ILE A 56 -2.53 20.57 1.57
N ASN A 57 -1.34 20.50 2.13
CA ASN A 57 -0.08 20.67 1.42
C ASN A 57 0.53 19.28 1.18
N ILE A 58 0.91 18.97 -0.07
CA ILE A 58 1.52 17.71 -0.44
C ILE A 58 3.02 17.90 -0.66
N HIS A 59 3.80 17.03 -0.07
CA HIS A 59 5.26 17.03 -0.12
C HIS A 59 5.75 15.69 -0.70
N PRO A 60 5.83 15.59 -2.05
CA PRO A 60 6.29 14.38 -2.73
C PRO A 60 7.79 14.20 -2.58
N GLN A 61 8.29 12.99 -2.89
CA GLN A 61 9.71 12.66 -2.97
C GLN A 61 10.48 13.03 -1.68
N LEU A 62 9.83 12.88 -0.52
CA LEU A 62 10.40 13.19 0.80
C LEU A 62 10.85 14.66 0.96
N SER A 63 10.25 15.58 0.20
CA SER A 63 10.65 17.01 0.16
C SER A 63 10.49 17.75 1.49
N MET A 64 9.83 17.15 2.50
CA MET A 64 9.85 17.66 3.89
C MET A 64 11.15 17.33 4.65
N GLY A 65 12.03 16.51 4.08
CA GLY A 65 13.29 16.11 4.70
C GLY A 65 13.21 14.91 5.64
N PHE A 66 12.03 14.33 5.87
CA PHE A 66 11.89 13.08 6.62
C PHE A 66 12.26 11.90 5.72
N THR A 67 13.07 10.98 6.20
CA THR A 67 13.24 9.66 5.60
C THR A 67 11.95 8.83 5.76
N ARG A 68 11.85 7.71 5.07
CA ARG A 68 10.69 6.80 5.21
C ARG A 68 10.45 6.36 6.66
N ASP A 69 11.50 6.01 7.37
CA ASP A 69 11.39 5.53 8.76
C ASP A 69 11.06 6.69 9.73
N GLU A 70 11.57 7.90 9.50
CA GLU A 70 11.27 9.09 10.31
C GLU A 70 9.83 9.59 10.14
N GLN A 71 9.20 9.36 9.00
CA GLN A 71 7.78 9.73 8.80
C GLN A 71 6.85 9.03 9.81
N LEU A 72 7.13 7.78 10.19
CA LEU A 72 6.35 7.08 11.19
C LEU A 72 6.40 7.80 12.54
N GLU A 73 7.59 8.18 12.99
CA GLU A 73 7.78 8.90 14.24
C GLU A 73 7.16 10.31 14.18
N ALA A 74 7.30 10.99 13.04
CA ALA A 74 6.69 12.31 12.83
C ALA A 74 5.15 12.26 12.91
N LEU A 75 4.51 11.19 12.40
CA LEU A 75 3.09 10.95 12.59
C LEU A 75 2.73 10.71 14.06
N GLN A 76 3.47 9.85 14.76
CA GLN A 76 3.23 9.50 16.16
C GLN A 76 3.38 10.72 17.09
N THR A 77 4.34 11.58 16.79
CA THR A 77 4.56 12.82 17.55
C THR A 77 3.60 13.96 17.16
N GLY A 78 2.96 13.88 15.99
CA GLY A 78 2.09 14.92 15.44
C GLY A 78 2.83 16.05 14.73
N THR A 79 4.11 15.85 14.42
CA THR A 79 4.94 16.77 13.61
C THR A 79 4.56 16.69 12.12
N LEU A 80 4.05 15.54 11.68
CA LEU A 80 3.48 15.29 10.37
C LEU A 80 2.02 14.87 10.53
N ASP A 81 1.14 15.37 9.65
CA ASP A 81 -0.30 15.07 9.72
C ASP A 81 -0.65 13.78 8.99
N PHE A 82 -0.14 13.60 7.77
CA PHE A 82 -0.37 12.41 6.94
C PHE A 82 0.91 11.92 6.28
N SER A 83 0.96 10.62 6.05
CA SER A 83 1.98 10.01 5.18
C SER A 83 1.37 8.89 4.34
N VAL A 84 1.77 8.82 3.07
CA VAL A 84 1.56 7.63 2.24
C VAL A 84 2.81 6.75 2.38
N LEU A 85 2.70 5.72 3.21
CA LEU A 85 3.84 4.95 3.69
C LEU A 85 3.56 3.44 3.57
N PRO A 86 4.26 2.70 2.69
CA PRO A 86 4.04 1.26 2.52
C PRO A 86 4.10 0.50 3.85
N PHE A 87 3.19 -0.44 4.06
CA PHE A 87 3.06 -1.15 5.35
C PHE A 87 4.33 -1.84 5.84
N PHE A 88 5.24 -2.22 4.94
CA PHE A 88 6.51 -2.82 5.35
C PHE A 88 7.41 -1.86 6.17
N VAL A 89 7.17 -0.54 6.10
CA VAL A 89 7.91 0.43 6.92
C VAL A 89 7.38 0.44 8.36
N PRO A 90 6.10 0.74 8.63
CA PRO A 90 5.59 0.72 10.00
C PRO A 90 5.60 -0.69 10.62
N SER A 91 5.55 -1.76 9.83
CA SER A 91 5.62 -3.15 10.32
C SER A 91 6.92 -3.49 11.05
N LYS A 92 7.98 -2.73 10.83
CA LYS A 92 9.24 -2.89 11.59
C LYS A 92 9.07 -2.61 13.09
N LYS A 93 8.15 -1.70 13.44
CA LYS A 93 7.82 -1.31 14.83
C LYS A 93 6.47 -1.87 15.30
N ILE A 94 5.55 -2.12 14.39
CA ILE A 94 4.18 -2.60 14.63
C ILE A 94 3.98 -3.86 13.77
N PRO A 95 4.48 -5.02 14.22
CA PRO A 95 4.54 -6.23 13.39
C PRO A 95 3.17 -6.73 12.92
N GLU A 96 2.09 -6.40 13.63
CA GLU A 96 0.72 -6.74 13.27
C GLU A 96 0.32 -6.23 11.88
N PHE A 97 0.85 -5.10 11.44
CA PHE A 97 0.59 -4.57 10.10
C PHE A 97 1.10 -5.50 8.98
N SER A 98 2.03 -6.39 9.29
CA SER A 98 2.53 -7.38 8.33
C SER A 98 1.48 -8.39 7.87
N VAL A 99 0.32 -8.52 8.55
CA VAL A 99 -0.75 -9.43 8.10
C VAL A 99 -1.18 -9.14 6.67
N ALA A 100 -1.28 -7.86 6.32
CA ALA A 100 -1.66 -7.43 4.97
C ALA A 100 -0.57 -7.71 3.91
N LEU A 101 0.66 -8.00 4.35
CA LEU A 101 1.83 -8.22 3.48
C LEU A 101 2.21 -9.70 3.33
N LEU A 102 1.45 -10.62 3.96
CA LEU A 102 1.74 -12.05 3.86
C LEU A 102 1.60 -12.51 2.40
N PRO A 103 2.68 -12.99 1.76
CA PRO A 103 2.64 -13.37 0.35
C PRO A 103 1.58 -14.42 0.07
N GLY A 104 0.74 -14.18 -0.95
CA GLY A 104 -0.37 -15.04 -1.34
C GLY A 104 -1.60 -15.00 -0.43
N LEU A 105 -1.61 -14.23 0.66
CA LEU A 105 -2.80 -14.10 1.53
C LEU A 105 -3.92 -13.34 0.81
N VAL A 106 -3.60 -12.29 0.06
CA VAL A 106 -4.57 -11.46 -0.66
C VAL A 106 -4.36 -11.65 -2.17
N PRO A 107 -5.01 -12.67 -2.75
CA PRO A 107 -4.72 -13.11 -4.11
C PRO A 107 -5.36 -12.25 -5.21
N ASP A 108 -6.27 -11.35 -4.90
CA ASP A 108 -7.00 -10.53 -5.87
C ASP A 108 -7.63 -9.29 -5.23
N LEU A 109 -8.17 -8.40 -6.06
CA LEU A 109 -8.81 -7.17 -5.63
C LEU A 109 -10.07 -7.42 -4.77
N ALA A 110 -10.82 -8.50 -5.05
CA ALA A 110 -12.01 -8.82 -4.27
C ALA A 110 -11.64 -9.23 -2.84
N ALA A 111 -10.55 -9.99 -2.67
CA ALA A 111 -9.98 -10.32 -1.37
C ALA A 111 -9.45 -9.08 -0.64
N ALA A 112 -8.81 -8.16 -1.37
CA ALA A 112 -8.33 -6.89 -0.81
C ALA A 112 -9.47 -6.03 -0.27
N ARG A 113 -10.57 -5.88 -1.04
CA ARG A 113 -11.80 -5.20 -0.62
C ARG A 113 -12.44 -5.87 0.60
N ALA A 114 -12.45 -7.21 0.60
CA ALA A 114 -12.98 -7.98 1.73
C ALA A 114 -12.21 -7.73 3.01
N LEU A 115 -10.89 -7.78 2.93
CA LEU A 115 -10.03 -7.55 4.07
C LEU A 115 -10.23 -6.13 4.62
N LYS A 116 -10.33 -5.13 3.73
CA LYS A 116 -10.58 -3.73 4.07
C LYS A 116 -11.95 -3.52 4.74
N ALA A 117 -12.97 -4.27 4.36
CA ALA A 117 -14.32 -4.19 4.95
C ALA A 117 -14.52 -5.12 6.16
N SER A 118 -13.46 -5.74 6.69
CA SER A 118 -13.57 -6.78 7.69
C SER A 118 -13.18 -6.32 9.10
N VAL A 119 -13.42 -7.23 10.06
CA VAL A 119 -12.93 -7.09 11.43
C VAL A 119 -11.40 -7.01 11.53
N VAL A 120 -10.66 -7.51 10.53
CA VAL A 120 -9.20 -7.37 10.47
C VAL A 120 -8.82 -5.90 10.35
N HIS A 121 -9.47 -5.15 9.46
CA HIS A 121 -9.25 -3.71 9.33
C HIS A 121 -9.59 -2.97 10.64
N ALA A 122 -10.72 -3.30 11.27
CA ALA A 122 -11.09 -2.69 12.54
C ALA A 122 -10.02 -2.91 13.63
N LYS A 123 -9.50 -4.14 13.74
CA LYS A 123 -8.40 -4.45 14.66
C LYS A 123 -7.10 -3.71 14.32
N LEU A 124 -6.77 -3.59 13.03
CA LEU A 124 -5.60 -2.80 12.61
C LEU A 124 -5.78 -1.31 12.90
N GLN A 125 -7.01 -0.79 12.86
CA GLN A 125 -7.31 0.58 13.30
C GLN A 125 -7.09 0.78 14.80
N ASP A 126 -7.51 -0.19 15.64
CA ASP A 126 -7.28 -0.13 17.08
C ASP A 126 -5.78 -0.15 17.39
N ILE A 127 -5.03 -1.07 16.74
CA ILE A 127 -3.57 -1.14 16.86
C ILE A 127 -2.90 0.17 16.40
N ALA A 128 -3.37 0.75 15.29
CA ALA A 128 -2.88 2.04 14.83
C ALA A 128 -3.13 3.13 15.88
N ALA A 129 -4.34 3.17 16.46
CA ALA A 129 -4.70 4.14 17.48
C ALA A 129 -3.85 4.04 18.74
N ASP A 130 -3.56 2.82 19.19
CA ASP A 130 -2.68 2.55 20.35
C ASP A 130 -1.24 3.01 20.07
N ASN A 131 -0.84 3.06 18.80
CA ASN A 131 0.47 3.54 18.36
C ASN A 131 0.47 5.01 17.88
N GLY A 132 -0.56 5.80 18.24
CA GLY A 132 -0.63 7.22 17.89
C GLY A 132 -0.93 7.51 16.42
N LEU A 133 -1.48 6.54 15.71
CA LEU A 133 -1.77 6.57 14.28
C LEU A 133 -3.26 6.38 14.01
N ARG A 134 -3.69 6.72 12.79
CA ARG A 134 -4.95 6.33 12.18
C ARG A 134 -4.69 5.87 10.76
N ILE A 135 -5.27 4.76 10.36
CA ILE A 135 -5.31 4.33 8.96
C ILE A 135 -6.47 5.08 8.29
N VAL A 136 -6.17 6.03 7.40
CA VAL A 136 -7.19 6.77 6.65
C VAL A 136 -7.75 5.89 5.54
N THR A 137 -6.86 5.27 4.79
CA THR A 137 -7.14 4.22 3.82
C THR A 137 -5.89 3.38 3.59
N TRP A 138 -6.02 2.29 2.84
CA TRP A 138 -4.92 1.52 2.30
C TRP A 138 -5.20 1.09 0.87
N TRP A 139 -4.17 1.09 0.07
CA TRP A 139 -4.22 0.77 -1.34
C TRP A 139 -3.52 -0.55 -1.62
N TRP A 140 -4.24 -1.45 -2.27
CA TRP A 140 -3.70 -2.75 -2.67
C TRP A 140 -3.08 -2.64 -4.06
N MET A 141 -1.89 -3.20 -4.22
CA MET A 141 -1.10 -3.17 -5.44
C MET A 141 -0.73 -4.61 -5.83
N PRO A 142 -1.25 -5.12 -6.94
CA PRO A 142 -0.81 -6.41 -7.47
C PRO A 142 0.57 -6.29 -8.07
N GLY A 143 1.29 -7.42 -8.08
CA GLY A 143 2.61 -7.51 -8.66
C GLY A 143 2.91 -8.90 -9.19
N GLY A 144 4.08 -9.02 -9.78
CA GLY A 144 4.53 -10.27 -10.39
C GLY A 144 6.04 -10.39 -10.38
N PHE A 145 6.51 -11.38 -11.15
CA PHE A 145 7.92 -11.59 -11.42
C PHE A 145 8.26 -11.05 -12.80
N ALA A 146 9.38 -10.36 -12.95
CA ALA A 146 10.00 -10.08 -14.22
C ALA A 146 11.42 -10.67 -14.20
N LEU A 147 11.74 -11.50 -15.19
CA LEU A 147 12.95 -12.34 -15.23
C LEU A 147 13.78 -12.00 -16.46
N ALA A 148 15.09 -11.88 -16.29
CA ALA A 148 16.05 -11.68 -17.38
C ALA A 148 16.15 -12.88 -18.35
N ALA A 149 15.68 -14.07 -17.94
CA ALA A 149 15.64 -15.26 -18.79
C ALA A 149 14.36 -16.08 -18.54
N PRO A 150 13.75 -16.68 -19.59
CA PRO A 150 12.58 -17.53 -19.45
C PRO A 150 12.89 -18.78 -18.63
N ARG A 151 12.07 -19.06 -17.64
CA ARG A 151 12.15 -20.28 -16.81
C ARG A 151 10.86 -20.52 -16.04
N ALA A 152 10.74 -21.65 -15.36
CA ALA A 152 9.70 -21.86 -14.37
C ALA A 152 9.85 -20.86 -13.21
N VAL A 153 8.75 -20.34 -12.71
CA VAL A 153 8.72 -19.36 -11.62
C VAL A 153 8.30 -20.06 -10.32
N ASN A 154 9.09 -21.02 -9.88
CA ASN A 154 8.88 -21.75 -8.64
C ASN A 154 10.11 -21.65 -7.71
N PRO A 155 9.98 -21.97 -6.41
CA PRO A 155 11.09 -21.86 -5.46
C PRO A 155 12.37 -22.57 -5.87
N ILE A 156 12.25 -23.74 -6.48
CA ILE A 156 13.42 -24.55 -6.89
C ILE A 156 14.16 -23.88 -8.04
N SER A 157 13.43 -23.42 -9.06
CA SER A 157 14.02 -22.81 -10.26
C SER A 157 14.65 -21.45 -10.01
N LEU A 158 14.26 -20.77 -8.93
CA LEU A 158 14.81 -19.47 -8.55
C LEU A 158 15.91 -19.56 -7.50
N SER A 159 16.23 -20.77 -7.02
CA SER A 159 17.33 -20.98 -6.07
C SER A 159 18.69 -20.59 -6.65
N GLY A 160 19.49 -19.88 -5.90
CA GLY A 160 20.81 -19.38 -6.29
C GLY A 160 20.80 -18.10 -7.14
N LEU A 161 19.64 -17.68 -7.65
CA LEU A 161 19.51 -16.48 -8.46
C LEU A 161 19.45 -15.22 -7.61
N LYS A 162 19.86 -14.08 -8.16
CA LYS A 162 19.80 -12.78 -7.49
C LYS A 162 18.55 -12.01 -7.88
N PHE A 163 17.75 -11.65 -6.88
CA PHE A 163 16.48 -10.93 -7.03
C PHE A 163 16.45 -9.64 -6.26
N GLN A 164 15.70 -8.69 -6.78
CA GLN A 164 15.25 -7.53 -6.00
C GLN A 164 13.75 -7.57 -5.77
N THR A 165 13.34 -7.30 -4.55
CA THR A 165 11.95 -7.29 -4.12
C THR A 165 11.78 -6.44 -2.86
N CYS A 166 10.54 -6.30 -2.36
CA CYS A 166 10.25 -5.55 -1.15
C CYS A 166 9.39 -6.35 -0.16
N GLY A 167 9.35 -5.87 1.09
CA GLY A 167 8.49 -6.41 2.14
C GLY A 167 8.79 -7.88 2.46
N LEU A 168 7.75 -8.63 2.80
CA LEU A 168 7.89 -10.04 3.22
C LEU A 168 8.27 -10.99 2.08
N MET A 169 8.13 -10.56 0.83
CA MET A 169 8.58 -11.37 -0.31
C MET A 169 10.09 -11.60 -0.29
N GLN A 170 10.88 -10.69 0.29
CA GLN A 170 12.31 -10.88 0.54
C GLN A 170 12.58 -12.18 1.31
N ASN A 171 11.84 -12.40 2.40
CA ASN A 171 12.00 -13.58 3.23
C ASN A 171 11.61 -14.87 2.53
N VAL A 172 10.59 -14.83 1.65
CA VAL A 172 10.16 -16.00 0.87
C VAL A 172 11.22 -16.34 -0.18
N LEU A 173 11.76 -15.34 -0.89
CA LEU A 173 12.84 -15.57 -1.86
C LEU A 173 14.12 -16.12 -1.22
N VAL A 174 14.51 -15.57 -0.07
CA VAL A 174 15.65 -16.12 0.71
C VAL A 174 15.39 -17.56 1.13
N ALA A 175 14.16 -17.87 1.58
CA ALA A 175 13.80 -19.26 1.93
C ALA A 175 13.79 -20.21 0.71
N ALA A 176 13.56 -19.69 -0.50
CA ALA A 176 13.72 -20.43 -1.75
C ALA A 176 15.18 -20.61 -2.16
N GLY A 177 16.14 -20.04 -1.41
CA GLY A 177 17.56 -20.08 -1.74
C GLY A 177 18.02 -18.98 -2.71
N ALA A 178 17.19 -18.01 -3.02
CA ALA A 178 17.58 -16.85 -3.81
C ALA A 178 18.44 -15.86 -3.00
N GLN A 179 19.28 -15.11 -3.70
CA GLN A 179 20.05 -13.99 -3.15
C GLN A 179 19.27 -12.69 -3.33
N LEU A 180 19.44 -11.73 -2.43
CA LEU A 180 18.79 -10.42 -2.54
C LEU A 180 19.79 -9.37 -3.00
N GLY A 181 19.34 -8.50 -3.92
CA GLY A 181 19.96 -7.22 -4.19
C GLY A 181 19.49 -6.18 -3.17
N ASP A 182 20.36 -5.23 -2.85
CA ASP A 182 20.10 -4.11 -1.94
C ASP A 182 20.24 -2.73 -2.63
N GLU A 183 20.51 -2.75 -3.92
CA GLU A 183 20.67 -1.56 -4.74
C GLU A 183 19.36 -0.76 -4.85
N PRO A 184 19.40 0.55 -5.14
CA PRO A 184 18.20 1.37 -5.35
C PRO A 184 17.30 0.79 -6.46
N ILE A 185 15.98 0.87 -6.25
CA ILE A 185 14.98 0.38 -7.21
C ILE A 185 15.14 0.99 -8.60
N SER A 186 15.61 2.24 -8.70
CA SER A 186 15.90 2.92 -9.95
C SER A 186 17.03 2.31 -10.78
N GLU A 187 17.88 1.47 -10.16
CA GLU A 187 19.02 0.81 -10.83
C GLU A 187 18.64 -0.56 -11.40
N ILE A 188 17.45 -1.08 -11.09
CA ILE A 188 16.97 -2.40 -11.57
C ILE A 188 17.17 -2.60 -13.07
N PRO A 189 16.79 -1.64 -13.96
CA PRO A 189 16.97 -1.83 -15.41
C PRO A 189 18.43 -2.12 -15.79
N MET A 190 19.35 -1.29 -15.31
CA MET A 190 20.77 -1.44 -15.56
C MET A 190 21.31 -2.77 -15.00
N LEU A 191 20.88 -3.18 -13.80
CA LEU A 191 21.34 -4.40 -13.16
C LEU A 191 20.85 -5.65 -13.87
N LEU A 192 19.64 -5.65 -14.45
CA LEU A 192 19.13 -6.71 -15.32
C LEU A 192 19.96 -6.81 -16.61
N ASP A 193 20.24 -5.68 -17.29
CA ASP A 193 21.05 -5.64 -18.50
C ASP A 193 22.47 -6.12 -18.29
N MET A 194 23.06 -5.84 -17.14
CA MET A 194 24.42 -6.27 -16.77
C MET A 194 24.48 -7.73 -16.27
N GLY A 195 23.34 -8.41 -16.11
CA GLY A 195 23.26 -9.72 -15.49
C GLY A 195 23.63 -9.71 -13.99
N ALA A 196 23.58 -8.57 -13.35
CA ALA A 196 23.78 -8.41 -11.91
C ALA A 196 22.53 -8.77 -11.11
N LEU A 197 21.35 -8.74 -11.73
CA LEU A 197 20.10 -9.32 -11.26
C LEU A 197 19.57 -10.32 -12.29
N ASP A 198 19.01 -11.43 -11.79
CA ASP A 198 18.31 -12.43 -12.60
C ASP A 198 16.83 -12.12 -12.74
N GLY A 199 16.28 -11.30 -11.85
CA GLY A 199 14.89 -10.90 -11.89
C GLY A 199 14.47 -10.04 -10.70
N VAL A 200 13.19 -9.67 -10.75
CA VAL A 200 12.53 -8.91 -9.69
C VAL A 200 11.18 -9.53 -9.34
N ALA A 201 10.70 -9.24 -8.11
CA ALA A 201 9.35 -9.57 -7.68
C ALA A 201 8.75 -8.31 -7.03
N VAL A 202 8.06 -7.51 -7.83
CA VAL A 202 7.61 -6.14 -7.44
C VAL A 202 6.20 -5.87 -7.97
N PRO A 203 5.50 -4.83 -7.46
CA PRO A 203 4.23 -4.38 -8.02
C PRO A 203 4.32 -3.99 -9.50
N TYR A 204 3.21 -4.08 -10.23
CA TYR A 204 3.15 -3.70 -11.64
C TYR A 204 3.39 -2.21 -11.89
N GLU A 205 3.18 -1.37 -10.89
CA GLU A 205 3.57 0.05 -10.93
C GLU A 205 5.06 0.19 -11.30
N GLU A 206 5.92 -0.61 -10.66
CA GLU A 206 7.35 -0.64 -10.92
C GLU A 206 7.68 -1.27 -12.28
N PHE A 207 6.89 -2.26 -12.76
CA PHE A 207 7.09 -2.84 -14.09
C PHE A 207 6.97 -1.78 -15.18
N VAL A 208 5.93 -0.94 -15.07
CA VAL A 208 5.67 0.14 -16.03
C VAL A 208 6.63 1.31 -15.82
N ALA A 209 6.82 1.76 -14.57
CA ALA A 209 7.66 2.93 -14.27
C ALA A 209 9.13 2.72 -14.64
N LEU A 210 9.64 1.50 -14.49
CA LEU A 210 11.02 1.13 -14.81
C LEU A 210 11.17 0.55 -16.23
N ARG A 211 10.07 0.49 -17.02
CA ARG A 211 10.07 -0.06 -18.36
C ARG A 211 10.67 -1.47 -18.44
N LEU A 212 10.31 -2.34 -17.48
CA LEU A 212 10.92 -3.65 -17.36
C LEU A 212 10.73 -4.55 -18.59
N HIS A 213 9.77 -4.23 -19.46
CA HIS A 213 9.59 -4.88 -20.78
C HIS A 213 10.79 -4.71 -21.72
N GLU A 214 11.71 -3.77 -21.47
CA GLU A 214 12.94 -3.59 -22.23
C GLU A 214 14.11 -4.44 -21.71
N HIS A 215 13.99 -4.96 -20.48
CA HIS A 215 15.09 -5.58 -19.72
C HIS A 215 14.78 -7.02 -19.29
N ALA A 216 13.54 -7.46 -19.42
CA ALA A 216 13.09 -8.80 -19.04
C ALA A 216 12.74 -9.64 -20.29
N MET A 217 12.83 -10.95 -20.16
CA MET A 217 12.40 -11.92 -21.18
C MET A 217 11.12 -12.68 -20.78
N LEU A 218 10.72 -12.60 -19.52
CA LEU A 218 9.47 -13.15 -18.99
C LEU A 218 8.86 -12.20 -17.95
N GLY A 219 7.56 -11.97 -18.05
CA GLY A 219 6.75 -11.29 -17.05
C GLY A 219 5.55 -12.12 -16.60
N THR A 220 5.35 -12.26 -15.28
CA THR A 220 4.12 -12.88 -14.79
C THR A 220 3.09 -11.80 -14.48
N PHE A 221 1.87 -11.97 -15.02
CA PHE A 221 0.77 -11.04 -14.86
C PHE A 221 -0.54 -11.81 -14.62
N GLY A 222 -1.50 -11.18 -13.95
CA GLY A 222 -2.83 -11.72 -13.80
C GLY A 222 -2.92 -12.95 -12.90
N GLY A 223 -4.11 -13.55 -12.89
CA GLY A 223 -4.37 -14.74 -12.10
C GLY A 223 -4.48 -14.47 -10.61
N ARG A 224 -3.85 -15.29 -9.80
CA ARG A 224 -3.75 -15.14 -8.35
C ARG A 224 -2.40 -14.56 -7.97
N PHE A 225 -2.41 -13.47 -7.23
CA PHE A 225 -1.20 -12.75 -6.90
C PHE A 225 -0.51 -13.32 -5.67
N LEU A 226 0.72 -13.79 -5.84
CA LEU A 226 1.65 -14.06 -4.75
C LEU A 226 2.27 -12.77 -4.25
N VAL A 227 2.68 -11.90 -5.18
CA VAL A 227 3.28 -10.59 -4.92
C VAL A 227 2.17 -9.56 -4.83
N ALA A 228 1.95 -9.03 -3.65
CA ALA A 228 1.04 -7.92 -3.42
C ALA A 228 1.61 -7.00 -2.35
N CYS A 229 1.42 -5.71 -2.54
CA CYS A 229 1.78 -4.70 -1.56
C CYS A 229 0.56 -3.91 -1.12
N PHE A 230 0.58 -3.47 0.14
CA PHE A 230 -0.38 -2.50 0.64
C PHE A 230 0.33 -1.22 1.03
N THR A 231 -0.18 -0.11 0.54
CA THR A 231 0.32 1.22 0.87
C THR A 231 -0.80 2.00 1.54
N PRO A 232 -0.80 2.12 2.87
CA PRO A 232 -1.76 2.94 3.57
C PRO A 232 -1.44 4.43 3.44
N MET A 233 -2.48 5.25 3.51
CA MET A 233 -2.39 6.62 3.97
C MET A 233 -2.61 6.60 5.48
N LEU A 234 -1.55 6.88 6.22
CA LEU A 234 -1.57 7.02 7.67
C LEU A 234 -1.73 8.48 8.07
N MET A 235 -2.43 8.70 9.17
CA MET A 235 -2.60 10.02 9.77
C MET A 235 -2.15 10.00 11.22
N SER A 236 -1.61 11.10 11.70
CA SER A 236 -1.37 11.32 13.12
C SER A 236 -2.69 11.27 13.90
N LYS A 237 -2.75 10.43 14.93
CA LYS A 237 -3.89 10.39 15.85
C LYS A 237 -4.08 11.73 16.56
N LYS A 238 -2.99 12.42 16.92
CA LYS A 238 -3.04 13.75 17.52
C LYS A 238 -3.70 14.77 16.59
N THR A 239 -3.41 14.71 15.30
CA THR A 239 -4.09 15.56 14.31
C THR A 239 -5.55 15.18 14.17
N TRP A 240 -5.86 13.87 14.06
CA TRP A 240 -7.24 13.39 13.98
C TRP A 240 -8.11 13.84 15.16
N ASP A 241 -7.59 13.72 16.37
CA ASP A 241 -8.34 14.01 17.60
C ASP A 241 -8.72 15.49 17.74
N ARG A 242 -7.95 16.42 17.14
CA ARG A 242 -8.24 17.87 17.14
C ARG A 242 -9.20 18.31 16.03
N LEU A 243 -9.53 17.44 15.06
CA LEU A 243 -10.47 17.74 13.99
C LEU A 243 -11.92 17.70 14.48
N SER A 244 -12.74 18.58 13.93
CA SER A 244 -14.20 18.52 14.11
C SER A 244 -14.79 17.28 13.43
N GLN A 245 -16.00 16.90 13.83
CA GLN A 245 -16.71 15.78 13.20
C GLN A 245 -16.90 15.99 11.69
N LYS A 246 -17.22 17.21 11.25
CA LYS A 246 -17.35 17.56 9.82
C LYS A 246 -16.04 17.36 9.07
N GLN A 247 -14.92 17.77 9.64
CA GLN A 247 -13.59 17.60 9.03
C GLN A 247 -13.20 16.12 8.94
N ARG A 248 -13.47 15.33 9.98
CA ARG A 248 -13.26 13.88 9.97
C ARG A 248 -14.08 13.21 8.88
N GLN A 249 -15.35 13.55 8.76
CA GLN A 249 -16.22 13.04 7.69
C GLN A 249 -15.68 13.41 6.31
N ALA A 250 -15.22 14.66 6.10
CA ALA A 250 -14.63 15.10 4.85
C ALA A 250 -13.39 14.25 4.46
N ILE A 251 -12.56 13.90 5.43
CA ILE A 251 -11.39 13.01 5.24
C ILE A 251 -11.83 11.61 4.86
N GLU A 252 -12.81 11.01 5.53
CA GLU A 252 -13.31 9.66 5.26
C GLU A 252 -13.97 9.56 3.87
N GLU A 253 -14.75 10.56 3.49
CA GLU A 253 -15.36 10.64 2.15
C GLU A 253 -14.31 10.87 1.05
N ALA A 254 -13.29 11.70 1.30
CA ALA A 254 -12.18 11.91 0.37
C ALA A 254 -11.35 10.64 0.18
N ALA A 255 -11.14 9.86 1.25
CA ALA A 255 -10.49 8.56 1.18
C ALA A 255 -11.23 7.61 0.24
N THR A 256 -12.56 7.55 0.30
CA THR A 256 -13.39 6.72 -0.59
C THR A 256 -13.20 7.09 -2.07
N VAL A 257 -13.10 8.39 -2.39
CA VAL A 257 -12.85 8.83 -3.78
C VAL A 257 -11.45 8.46 -4.26
N SER A 258 -10.45 8.64 -3.41
CA SER A 258 -9.07 8.27 -3.75
C SER A 258 -8.90 6.76 -3.89
N ASP A 259 -9.63 5.96 -3.12
CA ASP A 259 -9.66 4.50 -3.24
C ASP A 259 -10.18 4.05 -4.61
N ALA A 260 -11.32 4.60 -5.04
CA ALA A 260 -11.92 4.27 -6.34
C ALA A 260 -10.97 4.63 -7.50
N TYR A 261 -10.30 5.78 -7.42
CA TYR A 261 -9.26 6.12 -8.37
C TYR A 261 -8.13 5.10 -8.38
N PHE A 262 -7.60 4.75 -7.20
CA PHE A 262 -6.44 3.88 -7.09
C PHE A 262 -6.71 2.48 -7.62
N GLU A 263 -7.87 1.90 -7.28
CA GLU A 263 -8.28 0.60 -7.79
C GLU A 263 -8.35 0.56 -9.33
N ASN A 264 -8.94 1.59 -9.95
CA ASN A 264 -8.98 1.71 -11.40
C ASN A 264 -7.58 1.88 -12.01
N ALA A 265 -6.74 2.70 -11.39
CA ALA A 265 -5.36 2.89 -11.83
C ALA A 265 -4.56 1.58 -11.81
N GLN A 266 -4.75 0.70 -10.81
CA GLN A 266 -4.06 -0.59 -10.78
C GLN A 266 -4.50 -1.53 -11.90
N ILE A 267 -5.78 -1.53 -12.28
CA ILE A 267 -6.30 -2.30 -13.42
C ILE A 267 -5.69 -1.77 -14.74
N GLU A 268 -5.63 -0.46 -14.89
CA GLU A 268 -5.03 0.18 -16.07
C GLU A 268 -3.52 -0.10 -16.16
N ILE A 269 -2.80 -0.04 -15.04
CA ILE A 269 -1.36 -0.33 -14.96
C ILE A 269 -1.07 -1.79 -15.33
N GLU A 270 -1.84 -2.75 -14.82
CA GLU A 270 -1.71 -4.16 -15.17
C GLU A 270 -1.96 -4.38 -16.67
N THR A 271 -3.05 -3.82 -17.20
CA THR A 271 -3.40 -3.93 -18.63
C THR A 271 -2.28 -3.35 -19.50
N ARG A 272 -1.80 -2.16 -19.17
CA ARG A 272 -0.70 -1.50 -19.87
C ARG A 272 0.59 -2.31 -19.79
N GLY A 273 0.94 -2.82 -18.62
CA GLY A 273 2.12 -3.67 -18.46
C GLY A 273 2.07 -4.91 -19.34
N ILE A 274 0.93 -5.59 -19.41
CA ILE A 274 0.71 -6.75 -20.31
C ILE A 274 0.93 -6.35 -21.78
N GLU A 275 0.38 -5.21 -22.21
CA GLU A 275 0.51 -4.73 -23.59
C GLU A 275 1.95 -4.34 -23.94
N GLU A 276 2.64 -3.63 -23.06
CA GLU A 276 4.04 -3.21 -23.23
C GLU A 276 4.96 -4.44 -23.33
N PHE A 277 4.81 -5.42 -22.45
CA PHE A 277 5.61 -6.65 -22.47
C PHE A 277 5.36 -7.47 -23.74
N LYS A 278 4.10 -7.68 -24.13
CA LYS A 278 3.75 -8.39 -25.37
C LYS A 278 4.29 -7.67 -26.62
N THR A 279 4.18 -6.36 -26.67
CA THR A 279 4.67 -5.55 -27.80
C THR A 279 6.20 -5.62 -27.95
N ALA A 280 6.90 -5.69 -26.82
CA ALA A 280 8.35 -5.89 -26.78
C ALA A 280 8.79 -7.35 -27.10
N GLY A 281 7.85 -8.28 -27.30
CA GLY A 281 8.14 -9.68 -27.55
C GLY A 281 8.53 -10.49 -26.32
N VAL A 282 8.27 -9.95 -25.12
CA VAL A 282 8.53 -10.62 -23.85
C VAL A 282 7.44 -11.67 -23.59
N GLU A 283 7.82 -12.83 -23.05
CA GLU A 283 6.85 -13.84 -22.62
C GLU A 283 5.97 -13.30 -21.49
N VAL A 284 4.65 -13.34 -21.68
CA VAL A 284 3.67 -12.92 -20.69
C VAL A 284 2.80 -14.11 -20.33
N ARG A 285 2.77 -14.49 -19.05
CA ARG A 285 1.92 -15.57 -18.54
C ARG A 285 1.52 -15.38 -17.09
N ASN A 286 0.56 -16.13 -16.61
CA ASN A 286 0.26 -16.27 -15.19
C ASN A 286 1.26 -17.24 -14.53
N LEU A 287 1.37 -17.21 -13.21
CA LEU A 287 1.88 -18.35 -12.46
C LEU A 287 0.96 -19.55 -12.72
N THR A 288 1.54 -20.72 -12.94
CA THR A 288 0.77 -21.96 -12.99
C THR A 288 0.23 -22.30 -11.59
N ASP A 289 -0.81 -23.14 -11.52
CA ASP A 289 -1.34 -23.59 -10.23
C ASP A 289 -0.30 -24.35 -9.40
N GLU A 290 0.61 -25.07 -10.05
CA GLU A 290 1.73 -25.78 -9.40
C GLU A 290 2.73 -24.78 -8.83
N GLU A 291 3.21 -23.81 -9.64
CA GLU A 291 4.12 -22.76 -9.20
C GLU A 291 3.55 -21.98 -8.02
N LEU A 292 2.27 -21.60 -8.12
CA LEU A 292 1.59 -20.87 -7.04
C LEU A 292 1.48 -21.73 -5.77
N THR A 293 1.16 -23.01 -5.90
CA THR A 293 1.08 -23.96 -4.77
C THR A 293 2.43 -24.12 -4.08
N ASP A 294 3.52 -24.25 -4.84
CA ASP A 294 4.86 -24.35 -4.29
C ASP A 294 5.25 -23.10 -3.49
N TRP A 295 4.98 -21.91 -4.04
CA TRP A 295 5.20 -20.65 -3.35
C TRP A 295 4.36 -20.51 -2.09
N CYS A 296 3.09 -20.89 -2.15
CA CYS A 296 2.19 -20.84 -1.00
C CYS A 296 2.65 -21.78 0.13
N ASN A 297 3.11 -22.99 -0.22
CA ASN A 297 3.66 -23.94 0.73
C ASN A 297 4.90 -23.36 1.43
N LEU A 298 5.82 -22.79 0.65
CA LEU A 298 7.02 -22.17 1.18
C LEU A 298 6.68 -20.94 2.06
N ALA A 299 5.78 -20.06 1.61
CA ALA A 299 5.38 -18.89 2.36
C ALA A 299 4.74 -19.26 3.70
N ARG A 300 3.86 -20.28 3.72
CA ARG A 300 3.23 -20.79 4.96
C ARG A 300 4.26 -21.35 5.94
N GLN A 301 5.20 -22.17 5.46
CA GLN A 301 6.22 -22.80 6.30
C GLN A 301 7.25 -21.80 6.85
N THR A 302 7.35 -20.62 6.25
CA THR A 302 8.36 -19.62 6.58
C THR A 302 7.75 -18.33 7.15
N VAL A 303 7.34 -17.42 6.29
CA VAL A 303 6.89 -16.06 6.71
C VAL A 303 5.57 -16.08 7.47
N TRP A 304 4.59 -16.92 7.08
CA TRP A 304 3.33 -17.01 7.79
C TRP A 304 3.51 -17.62 9.16
N HIS A 305 4.30 -18.70 9.24
CA HIS A 305 4.63 -19.33 10.52
C HIS A 305 5.31 -18.34 11.45
N ARG A 306 6.38 -17.67 10.98
CA ARG A 306 7.10 -16.65 11.76
C ARG A 306 6.18 -15.52 12.20
N TYR A 307 5.31 -15.04 11.32
CA TYR A 307 4.34 -13.99 11.66
C TYR A 307 3.38 -14.46 12.77
N SER A 308 2.85 -15.68 12.67
CA SER A 308 1.94 -16.24 13.69
C SER A 308 2.59 -16.42 15.06
N GLU A 309 3.91 -16.60 15.10
CA GLU A 309 4.68 -16.75 16.33
C GLU A 309 5.16 -15.42 16.94
N THR A 310 4.98 -14.30 16.24
CA THR A 310 5.41 -12.98 16.74
C THR A 310 4.73 -12.63 18.06
N ASN A 311 3.41 -12.80 18.14
CA ASN A 311 2.60 -12.70 19.36
C ASN A 311 1.18 -13.26 19.14
N ALA A 312 0.40 -13.34 20.21
CA ALA A 312 -0.96 -13.89 20.18
C ALA A 312 -1.88 -13.09 19.23
N LEU A 313 -1.71 -11.77 19.16
CA LEU A 313 -2.52 -10.88 18.31
C LEU A 313 -2.21 -11.10 16.83
N SER A 314 -0.93 -11.23 16.46
CA SER A 314 -0.52 -11.57 15.08
C SER A 314 -1.12 -12.90 14.64
N SER A 315 -1.06 -13.94 15.51
CA SER A 315 -1.68 -15.23 15.25
C SER A 315 -3.19 -15.13 15.04
N GLU A 316 -3.89 -14.35 15.86
CA GLU A 316 -5.32 -14.11 15.74
C GLU A 316 -5.68 -13.35 14.45
N LEU A 317 -4.95 -12.29 14.14
CA LEU A 317 -5.13 -11.50 12.91
C LEU A 317 -4.98 -12.38 11.67
N MET A 318 -3.95 -13.21 11.61
CA MET A 318 -3.71 -14.11 10.47
C MET A 318 -4.88 -15.10 10.30
N ARG A 319 -5.29 -15.79 11.36
CA ARG A 319 -6.43 -16.73 11.31
C ARG A 319 -7.71 -16.03 10.87
N THR A 320 -7.93 -14.82 11.37
CA THR A 320 -9.11 -14.02 11.02
C THR A 320 -9.07 -13.58 9.55
N ALA A 321 -7.92 -13.13 9.07
CA ALA A 321 -7.73 -12.74 7.67
C ALA A 321 -7.97 -13.93 6.71
N ILE A 322 -7.38 -15.08 7.02
CA ILE A 322 -7.62 -16.32 6.27
C ILE A 322 -9.12 -16.61 6.21
N LYS A 323 -9.84 -16.60 7.35
CA LYS A 323 -11.28 -16.85 7.39
C LYS A 323 -12.08 -15.86 6.54
N VAL A 324 -11.76 -14.55 6.61
CA VAL A 324 -12.42 -13.49 5.83
C VAL A 324 -12.27 -13.75 4.33
N ILE A 325 -11.09 -14.15 3.89
CA ILE A 325 -10.79 -14.41 2.48
C ILE A 325 -11.47 -15.70 2.00
N HIS A 326 -11.41 -16.78 2.80
CA HIS A 326 -12.07 -18.06 2.48
C HIS A 326 -13.58 -17.98 2.36
N THR A 327 -14.24 -17.19 3.22
CA THR A 327 -15.72 -17.10 3.21
C THR A 327 -16.26 -16.52 1.90
N ARG A 328 -15.41 -15.95 1.04
CA ARG A 328 -15.76 -15.36 -0.26
C ARG A 328 -15.43 -16.20 -1.47
N ALA A 329 -14.50 -17.16 -1.32
CA ALA A 329 -14.17 -18.05 -2.42
C ALA A 329 -15.39 -18.91 -2.76
N SER A 330 -15.74 -18.97 -4.04
CA SER A 330 -16.68 -19.99 -4.53
C SER A 330 -16.13 -21.38 -4.17
N PRO A 331 -16.98 -22.37 -3.87
CA PRO A 331 -16.52 -23.72 -3.50
C PRO A 331 -15.57 -24.37 -4.50
N ASN A 332 -15.54 -23.89 -5.75
CA ASN A 332 -14.69 -24.38 -6.83
C ASN A 332 -13.40 -23.56 -7.04
N GLU A 333 -13.20 -22.48 -6.30
CA GLU A 333 -11.98 -21.66 -6.37
C GLU A 333 -11.07 -22.02 -5.20
N ALA A 334 -10.27 -23.09 -5.38
CA ALA A 334 -9.22 -23.42 -4.41
C ALA A 334 -8.32 -22.19 -4.21
N GLN A 335 -8.12 -21.78 -2.97
CA GLN A 335 -7.17 -20.71 -2.62
C GLN A 335 -5.88 -21.34 -2.09
N PRO A 336 -4.86 -21.50 -2.94
CA PRO A 336 -3.71 -22.36 -2.60
C PRO A 336 -2.92 -21.88 -1.38
N CYS A 337 -2.89 -20.56 -1.10
CA CYS A 337 -2.17 -20.07 0.06
C CYS A 337 -3.01 -20.07 1.35
N ALA A 338 -4.31 -20.00 1.25
CA ALA A 338 -5.18 -19.90 2.41
C ALA A 338 -5.85 -21.24 2.81
N SER A 339 -5.73 -22.28 1.98
CA SER A 339 -6.25 -23.64 2.24
C SER A 339 -5.39 -24.46 3.22
#